data_ab91afd18506d9e13184b342e6e9fa04
#
_entry.id   ab91afd18506d9e13184b342e6e9fa04
#
_cell.length_a   1.000
_cell.length_b   1.000
_cell.length_c   1.000
_cell.angle_alpha   90.00
_cell.angle_beta   90.00
_cell.angle_gamma   90.00
#
_symmetry.space_group_name_H-M   'P 1'
#
loop_
_entity.id
_entity.type
_entity.pdbx_description
1 polymer ?
#
loop_
_entity_poly.entity_id
_entity_poly.type
_entity_poly.pdbx_seq_one_letter_code
_entity_poly.pdbx_strand_id
1 'polypeptide(L)' 'MNIGTVINNWRRIQGIGVREAAQQIGVSHGTVSRIERGEQIDGSTMMKLLRWLFEQNDNALGRRNGK' A
#
# COMPACT_ATOMS: atom_id res chain seq x y z
N MET A 1 1.85 14.28 7.53
CA MET A 1 1.33 13.09 6.80
C MET A 1 2.23 11.91 7.09
N ASN A 2 1.64 10.76 7.33
CA ASN A 2 2.44 9.55 7.53
C ASN A 2 2.02 8.49 6.53
N ILE A 3 2.81 7.44 6.41
CA ILE A 3 2.58 6.41 5.41
C ILE A 3 1.25 5.69 5.66
N GLY A 4 0.84 5.58 6.91
CA GLY A 4 -0.44 4.94 7.22
C GLY A 4 -1.61 5.68 6.61
N THR A 5 -1.58 7.01 6.66
CA THR A 5 -2.62 7.82 6.05
C THR A 5 -2.65 7.63 4.54
N VAL A 6 -1.47 7.57 3.92
CA VAL A 6 -1.36 7.36 2.48
C VAL A 6 -1.98 6.02 2.09
N ILE A 7 -1.62 4.95 2.82
CA ILE A 7 -2.13 3.61 2.53
C ILE A 7 -3.65 3.57 2.69
N ASN A 8 -4.15 4.16 3.79
CA ASN A 8 -5.59 4.17 4.05
C ASN A 8 -6.34 4.89 2.93
N ASN A 9 -5.87 6.06 2.55
CA ASN A 9 -6.52 6.84 1.50
C ASN A 9 -6.48 6.11 0.16
N TRP A 10 -5.34 5.56 -0.20
CA TRP A 10 -5.20 4.87 -1.47
C TRP A 10 -6.11 3.65 -1.52
N ARG A 11 -6.12 2.88 -0.44
CA ARG A 11 -6.95 1.69 -0.35
C ARG A 11 -8.43 2.03 -0.54
N ARG A 12 -8.87 3.10 0.12
CA ARG A 12 -10.27 3.50 0.06
C ARG A 12 -10.67 4.00 -1.33
N ILE A 13 -9.76 4.72 -1.96
CA ILE A 13 -9.99 5.18 -3.34
C ILE A 13 -10.14 3.98 -4.27
N GLN A 14 -9.31 2.96 -4.07
CA GLN A 14 -9.39 1.75 -4.88
C GLN A 14 -10.59 0.87 -4.53
N GLY A 15 -11.23 1.12 -3.40
CA GLY A 15 -12.35 0.32 -2.98
C GLY A 15 -11.97 -1.06 -2.47
N ILE A 16 -10.77 -1.21 -1.94
CA ILE A 16 -10.32 -2.50 -1.45
C ILE A 16 -10.23 -2.48 0.07
N GLY A 17 -10.42 -3.65 0.66
CA GLY A 17 -10.30 -3.81 2.10
C GLY A 17 -8.88 -4.03 2.54
N VAL A 18 -8.69 -4.09 3.87
CA VAL A 18 -7.38 -4.29 4.46
C VAL A 18 -6.77 -5.61 4.02
N ARG A 19 -7.59 -6.67 3.96
CA ARG A 19 -7.07 -8.00 3.59
C ARG A 19 -6.56 -8.03 2.16
N GLU A 20 -7.31 -7.42 1.27
CA GLU A 20 -6.88 -7.39 -0.13
C GLU A 20 -5.62 -6.56 -0.28
N ALA A 21 -5.55 -5.41 0.38
CA ALA A 21 -4.35 -4.59 0.34
C ALA A 21 -3.14 -5.38 0.86
N ALA A 22 -3.33 -6.12 1.95
CA ALA A 22 -2.26 -6.93 2.52
C ALA A 22 -1.75 -7.97 1.53
N GLN A 23 -2.66 -8.60 0.80
CA GLN A 23 -2.26 -9.58 -0.21
C GLN A 23 -1.44 -8.92 -1.32
N GLN A 24 -1.86 -7.76 -1.77
CA GLN A 24 -1.15 -7.06 -2.83
C GLN A 24 0.24 -6.61 -2.37
N ILE A 25 0.34 -6.15 -1.13
CA ILE A 25 1.61 -5.69 -0.59
C ILE A 25 2.54 -6.85 -0.29
N GLY A 26 1.98 -7.96 0.17
CA GLY A 26 2.76 -9.13 0.55
C GLY A 26 3.01 -9.21 2.05
N VAL A 27 2.06 -8.74 2.85
CA VAL A 27 2.16 -8.78 4.32
C VAL A 27 0.83 -9.28 4.89
N SER A 28 0.78 -9.46 6.21
CA SER A 28 -0.46 -9.85 6.87
C SER A 28 -1.41 -8.66 7.00
N HIS A 29 -2.71 -8.95 7.09
CA HIS A 29 -3.68 -7.87 7.25
C HIS A 29 -3.49 -7.14 8.58
N GLY A 30 -3.02 -7.84 9.60
CA GLY A 30 -2.69 -7.17 10.86
C GLY A 30 -1.59 -6.16 10.71
N THR A 31 -0.62 -6.44 9.85
CA THR A 31 0.45 -5.51 9.56
C THR A 31 -0.12 -4.24 8.92
N VAL A 32 -1.01 -4.38 7.94
CA VAL A 32 -1.62 -3.22 7.30
C VAL A 32 -2.40 -2.39 8.32
N SER A 33 -3.17 -3.07 9.17
CA SER A 33 -3.93 -2.36 10.20
C SER A 33 -3.02 -1.55 11.12
N ARG A 34 -1.89 -2.12 11.53
CA ARG A 34 -0.95 -1.41 12.40
C ARG A 34 -0.33 -0.22 11.69
N ILE A 35 0.00 -0.39 10.41
CA ILE A 35 0.55 0.70 9.63
C ILE A 35 -0.45 1.86 9.55
N GLU A 36 -1.71 1.54 9.31
CA GLU A 36 -2.75 2.57 9.19
C GLU A 36 -3.00 3.29 10.50
N ARG A 37 -2.69 2.65 11.62
CA ARG A 37 -2.78 3.29 12.93
C ARG A 37 -1.56 4.12 13.28
N GLY A 38 -0.56 4.15 12.41
CA GLY A 38 0.64 4.96 12.63
C GLY A 38 1.70 4.27 13.45
N GLU A 39 1.64 2.96 13.61
CA GLU A 39 2.66 2.22 14.35
C GLU A 39 3.91 2.06 13.51
N GLN A 40 5.03 1.82 14.18
CA GLN A 40 6.30 1.64 13.50
C GLN A 40 6.29 0.39 12.64
N ILE A 41 7.01 0.46 11.53
CA ILE A 41 7.18 -0.67 10.63
C ILE A 41 8.66 -0.87 10.36
N ASP A 42 9.06 -2.10 10.10
CA ASP A 42 10.46 -2.38 9.82
C ASP A 42 10.79 -2.07 8.37
N GLY A 43 12.10 -2.13 8.07
CA GLY A 43 12.59 -1.78 6.74
C GLY A 43 12.06 -2.68 5.64
N SER A 44 11.96 -3.97 5.93
CA SER A 44 11.48 -4.90 4.92
C SER A 44 10.02 -4.65 4.58
N THR A 45 9.19 -4.34 5.58
CA THR A 45 7.80 -3.98 5.35
C THR A 45 7.72 -2.67 4.57
N MET A 46 8.54 -1.69 4.93
CA MET A 46 8.54 -0.41 4.23
C MET A 46 8.89 -0.60 2.75
N MET A 47 9.86 -1.45 2.44
CA MET A 47 10.21 -1.70 1.05
C MET A 47 9.05 -2.31 0.28
N LYS A 48 8.32 -3.23 0.90
CA LYS A 48 7.15 -3.83 0.27
C LYS A 48 6.07 -2.79 -0.01
N LEU A 49 5.86 -1.89 0.95
CA LEU A 49 4.89 -0.82 0.78
C LEU A 49 5.27 0.12 -0.36
N LEU A 50 6.54 0.50 -0.41
CA LEU A 50 7.00 1.42 -1.45
C LEU A 50 6.87 0.79 -2.83
N ARG A 51 7.22 -0.49 -2.94
CA ARG A 51 7.07 -1.19 -4.21
C ARG A 51 5.61 -1.21 -4.65
N TRP A 52 4.72 -1.53 -3.72
CA TRP A 52 3.29 -1.56 -4.01
C TRP A 52 2.79 -0.20 -4.48
N LEU A 53 3.18 0.86 -3.77
CA LEU A 53 2.74 2.21 -4.12
C LEU A 53 3.24 2.63 -5.49
N PHE A 54 4.49 2.31 -5.80
CA PHE A 54 5.04 2.65 -7.11
C PHE A 54 4.31 1.92 -8.22
N GLU A 55 4.01 0.65 -8.00
CA GLU A 55 3.29 -0.13 -9.00
C GLU A 55 1.89 0.41 -9.23
N GLN A 56 1.20 0.78 -8.16
CA GLN A 56 -0.13 1.33 -8.27
C GLN A 56 -0.11 2.68 -8.98
N ASN A 57 0.88 3.50 -8.68
CA ASN A 57 0.99 4.81 -9.32
C ASN A 57 1.24 4.68 -10.81
N ASP A 58 2.08 3.75 -11.22
CA ASP A 58 2.30 3.50 -12.64
C ASP A 58 1.01 3.11 -13.32
N ASN A 59 0.26 2.22 -12.72
CA ASN A 59 -1.02 1.79 -13.27
C ASN A 59 -2.00 2.95 -13.33
N ALA A 60 -2.01 3.76 -12.29
CA ALA A 60 -2.94 4.90 -12.22
C ALA A 60 -2.63 5.92 -13.30
N LEU A 61 -1.36 6.05 -13.67
CA LEU A 61 -0.95 6.99 -14.72
C LEU A 61 -1.13 6.42 -16.11
N GLY A 62 -1.48 5.15 -16.25
CA GLY A 62 -1.78 4.54 -17.55
C GLY A 62 -0.57 4.25 -18.38
N ARG A 63 0.53 4.10 -17.80
CA ARG A 63 1.73 3.86 -18.55
C ARG A 63 1.88 2.45 -19.01
N ARG A 64 2.03 2.28 -19.48
CA ARG A 64 2.26 1.21 -19.75
C ARG A 64 2.70 0.73 -20.62
N ASN A 65 2.96 1.48 -20.55
CA ASN A 65 3.23 1.34 -21.17
C ASN A 65 3.38 0.89 -21.84
N GLY A 66 3.52 0.88 -22.04
CA GLY A 66 3.68 0.78 -22.59
C GLY A 66 3.83 0.59 -23.25
N LYS A 67 3.92 0.70 -23.32
CA LYS A 67 4.09 0.72 -23.81
C LYS A 67 4.00 0.59 -23.98
#